data_545ec6e82bf7f7f123f2e541cd6d0768
#
_entry.id   545ec6e82bf7f7f123f2e541cd6d0768
#
_cell.length_a   1.000
_cell.length_b   1.000
_cell.length_c   1.000
_cell.angle_alpha   90.00
_cell.angle_beta   90.00
_cell.angle_gamma   90.00
#
_symmetry.space_group_name_H-M   'P 1'
#
loop_
_entity.id
_entity.type
_entity.pdbx_description
1 polymer ?
#
loop_
_entity_poly.entity_id
_entity_poly.type
_entity_poly.pdbx_seq_one_letter_code
_entity_poly.pdbx_strand_id
1 'polypeptide(L)'
;QEQDPLGKLRGFLNEVMYKISTEPAHQQMFTIIFNLEPLEGEAEALRDHMRLQSINFFRDLEITLANAVRLGHLPKELDLRRAATLLHCTLDGYIVNWLHFPERIDLIKEADFLLDTLFGLLANPSPSLLRRP
;
A
#
# COMPACT_ATOMS: atom_id res chain seq x y z
N GLN A 1 2.70 23.41 -1.86
CA GLN A 1 3.36 22.20 -2.31
C GLN A 1 3.80 21.37 -1.12
N GLU A 2 3.64 20.07 -1.22
CA GLU A 2 3.93 19.16 -0.11
C GLU A 2 5.43 19.10 0.19
N GLN A 3 5.79 19.33 1.44
CA GLN A 3 7.18 19.28 1.90
C GLN A 3 7.50 17.99 2.66
N ASP A 4 6.49 17.20 3.03
CA ASP A 4 6.67 15.92 3.72
C ASP A 4 5.78 14.85 3.10
N PRO A 5 6.08 14.45 1.85
CA PRO A 5 5.25 13.45 1.16
C PRO A 5 5.24 12.09 1.87
N LEU A 6 6.35 11.67 2.47
CA LEU A 6 6.41 10.38 3.16
C LEU A 6 5.61 10.39 4.45
N GLY A 7 5.66 11.47 5.22
CA GLY A 7 4.86 11.59 6.43
C GLY A 7 3.37 11.59 6.15
N LYS A 8 2.94 12.29 5.10
CA LYS A 8 1.54 12.26 4.66
C LYS A 8 1.11 10.89 4.19
N LEU A 9 1.96 10.22 3.41
CA LEU A 9 1.68 8.86 2.95
C LEU A 9 1.55 7.91 4.14
N ARG A 10 2.46 8.00 5.11
CA ARG A 10 2.42 7.18 6.31
C ARG A 10 1.10 7.37 7.07
N GLY A 11 0.69 8.62 7.27
CA GLY A 11 -0.56 8.94 7.94
C GLY A 11 -1.78 8.36 7.23
N PHE A 12 -1.81 8.47 5.91
CA PHE A 12 -2.87 7.91 5.08
C PHE A 12 -2.92 6.38 5.20
N LEU A 13 -1.77 5.71 5.12
CA LEU A 13 -1.71 4.25 5.20
C LEU A 13 -2.11 3.76 6.59
N ASN A 14 -1.69 4.44 7.65
CA ASN A 14 -2.14 4.14 9.02
C ASN A 14 -3.65 4.24 9.15
N GLU A 15 -4.24 5.29 8.58
CA GLU A 15 -5.69 5.48 8.63
C GLU A 15 -6.43 4.38 7.88
N VAL A 16 -5.94 3.99 6.70
CA VAL A 16 -6.52 2.88 5.93
C VAL A 16 -6.50 1.59 6.76
N MET A 17 -5.37 1.26 7.35
CA MET A 17 -5.25 0.03 8.15
C MET A 17 -6.15 0.08 9.39
N TYR A 18 -6.27 1.23 10.03
CA TYR A 18 -7.19 1.42 11.16
C TYR A 18 -8.65 1.22 10.74
N LYS A 19 -9.06 1.82 9.64
CA LYS A 19 -10.43 1.68 9.14
C LYS A 19 -10.77 0.24 8.78
N ILE A 20 -9.85 -0.46 8.11
CA ILE A 20 -10.05 -1.88 7.78
C ILE A 20 -10.20 -2.70 9.05
N SER A 21 -9.38 -2.41 10.08
CA SER A 21 -9.43 -3.16 11.35
C SER A 21 -10.73 -2.96 12.12
N THR A 22 -11.40 -1.81 11.95
CA THR A 22 -12.52 -1.42 12.81
C THR A 22 -13.85 -1.33 12.09
N GLU A 23 -13.88 -1.22 10.76
CA GLU A 23 -15.11 -0.98 9.98
C GLU A 23 -15.46 -2.18 9.09
N PRO A 24 -16.58 -2.89 9.38
CA PRO A 24 -16.99 -4.05 8.59
C PRO A 24 -17.17 -3.77 7.10
N ALA A 25 -17.62 -2.57 6.73
CA ALA A 25 -17.78 -2.18 5.32
C ALA A 25 -16.44 -2.23 4.57
N HIS A 26 -15.35 -1.75 5.20
CA HIS A 26 -14.02 -1.80 4.61
C HIS A 26 -13.51 -3.24 4.49
N GLN A 27 -13.81 -4.09 5.48
CA GLN A 27 -13.45 -5.52 5.43
C GLN A 27 -14.13 -6.21 4.25
N GLN A 28 -15.42 -5.92 4.03
CA GLN A 28 -16.15 -6.47 2.90
C GLN A 28 -15.58 -6.02 1.57
N MET A 29 -15.22 -4.76 1.45
CA MET A 29 -14.60 -4.21 0.23
C MET A 29 -13.32 -4.98 -0.12
N PHE A 30 -12.43 -5.17 0.85
CA PHE A 30 -11.19 -5.91 0.61
C PHE A 30 -11.43 -7.37 0.30
N THR A 31 -12.42 -8.00 0.92
CA THR A 31 -12.80 -9.37 0.59
C THR A 31 -13.23 -9.49 -0.87
N ILE A 32 -13.98 -8.52 -1.38
CA ILE A 32 -14.41 -8.49 -2.78
C ILE A 32 -13.22 -8.28 -3.71
N ILE A 33 -12.34 -7.33 -3.39
CA ILE A 33 -11.15 -7.04 -4.21
C ILE A 33 -10.28 -8.27 -4.38
N PHE A 34 -10.07 -9.04 -3.32
CA PHE A 34 -9.19 -10.21 -3.33
C PHE A 34 -9.86 -11.50 -3.72
N ASN A 35 -11.16 -11.47 -4.03
CA ASN A 35 -11.86 -12.64 -4.54
C ASN A 35 -11.52 -12.84 -6.02
N LEU A 36 -10.87 -13.95 -6.33
CA LEU A 36 -10.47 -14.30 -7.70
C LEU A 36 -11.53 -15.10 -8.44
N GLU A 37 -12.62 -15.51 -7.77
CA GLU A 37 -13.71 -16.22 -8.43
C GLU A 37 -14.48 -15.28 -9.35
N PRO A 38 -15.05 -15.81 -10.45
CA PRO A 38 -15.90 -15.01 -11.31
C PRO A 38 -17.11 -14.45 -10.55
N LEU A 39 -17.37 -13.15 -10.75
CA LEU A 39 -18.50 -12.46 -10.17
C LEU A 39 -19.40 -11.96 -11.30
N GLU A 40 -20.69 -11.82 -10.99
CA GLU A 40 -21.70 -11.36 -11.95
C GLU A 40 -22.47 -10.17 -11.39
N GLY A 41 -23.05 -9.38 -12.30
CA GLY A 41 -23.92 -8.27 -11.95
C GLY A 41 -23.22 -7.16 -11.18
N GLU A 42 -23.86 -6.69 -10.11
CA GLU A 42 -23.35 -5.57 -9.31
C GLU A 42 -22.02 -5.89 -8.63
N ALA A 43 -21.80 -7.15 -8.23
CA ALA A 43 -20.55 -7.55 -7.60
C ALA A 43 -19.36 -7.48 -8.58
N GLU A 44 -19.57 -7.85 -9.84
CA GLU A 44 -18.56 -7.71 -10.88
C GLU A 44 -18.23 -6.24 -11.13
N ALA A 45 -19.26 -5.40 -11.29
CA ALA A 45 -19.07 -3.97 -11.52
C ALA A 45 -18.31 -3.30 -10.35
N LEU A 46 -18.65 -3.67 -9.12
CA LEU A 46 -17.99 -3.15 -7.93
C LEU A 46 -16.52 -3.55 -7.90
N ARG A 47 -16.22 -4.81 -8.19
CA ARG A 47 -14.83 -5.29 -8.23
C ARG A 47 -14.01 -4.57 -9.30
N ASP A 48 -14.59 -4.37 -10.48
CA ASP A 48 -13.92 -3.66 -11.57
C ASP A 48 -13.63 -2.21 -11.20
N HIS A 49 -14.57 -1.55 -10.53
CA HIS A 49 -14.37 -0.19 -10.02
C HIS A 49 -13.21 -0.16 -8.99
N MET A 50 -13.18 -1.11 -8.08
CA MET A 50 -12.14 -1.19 -7.05
C MET A 50 -10.77 -1.50 -7.64
N ARG A 51 -10.72 -2.34 -8.68
CA ARG A 51 -9.46 -2.60 -9.40
C ARG A 51 -8.92 -1.33 -10.04
N LEU A 52 -9.78 -0.53 -10.64
CA LEU A 52 -9.39 0.77 -11.22
C LEU A 52 -8.85 1.70 -10.13
N GLN A 53 -9.48 1.73 -8.96
CA GLN A 53 -9.01 2.50 -7.82
C GLN A 53 -7.60 2.04 -7.38
N SER A 54 -7.36 0.72 -7.36
CA SER A 54 -6.04 0.17 -7.02
C SER A 54 -4.97 0.58 -8.04
N ILE A 55 -5.30 0.56 -9.32
CA ILE A 55 -4.37 1.01 -10.38
C ILE A 55 -4.01 2.49 -10.15
N ASN A 56 -4.99 3.32 -9.85
CA ASN A 56 -4.76 4.73 -9.54
C ASN A 56 -3.90 4.90 -8.28
N PHE A 57 -4.09 4.04 -7.29
CA PHE A 57 -3.29 4.08 -6.07
C PHE A 57 -1.81 3.74 -6.34
N PHE A 58 -1.53 2.75 -7.19
CA PHE A 58 -0.16 2.46 -7.62
C PHE A 58 0.51 3.70 -8.22
N ARG A 59 -0.21 4.39 -9.11
CA ARG A 59 0.31 5.60 -9.74
C ARG A 59 0.53 6.71 -8.73
N ASP A 60 -0.40 6.91 -7.79
CA ASP A 60 -0.27 7.92 -6.76
C ASP A 60 0.92 7.65 -5.84
N LEU A 61 1.19 6.37 -5.53
CA LEU A 61 2.38 5.98 -4.79
C LEU A 61 3.65 6.36 -5.54
N GLU A 62 3.73 6.05 -6.82
CA GLU A 62 4.89 6.41 -7.64
C GLU A 62 5.13 7.92 -7.63
N ILE A 63 4.07 8.71 -7.77
CA ILE A 63 4.16 10.18 -7.74
C ILE A 63 4.66 10.67 -6.38
N THR A 64 4.13 10.12 -5.30
CA THR A 64 4.53 10.48 -3.94
C THR A 64 6.00 10.16 -3.70
N LEU A 65 6.44 8.97 -4.11
CA LEU A 65 7.85 8.58 -3.97
C LEU A 65 8.77 9.43 -4.85
N ALA A 66 8.32 9.80 -6.06
CA ALA A 66 9.07 10.71 -6.92
C ALA A 66 9.25 12.08 -6.26
N ASN A 67 8.21 12.60 -5.60
CA ASN A 67 8.30 13.85 -4.86
C ASN A 67 9.30 13.74 -3.70
N ALA A 68 9.30 12.62 -2.99
CA ALA A 68 10.26 12.38 -1.91
C ALA A 68 11.71 12.33 -2.42
N VAL A 69 11.92 11.71 -3.59
CA VAL A 69 13.24 11.72 -4.24
C VAL A 69 13.64 13.14 -4.61
N ARG A 70 12.75 13.91 -5.20
CA ARG A 70 13.03 15.29 -5.60
C ARG A 70 13.40 16.16 -4.40
N LEU A 71 12.81 15.93 -3.24
CA LEU A 71 13.09 16.66 -2.01
C LEU A 71 14.33 16.13 -1.28
N GLY A 72 14.96 15.08 -1.76
CA GLY A 72 16.15 14.51 -1.13
C GLY A 72 15.85 13.55 0.03
N HIS A 73 14.61 13.18 0.21
CA HIS A 73 14.22 12.25 1.28
C HIS A 73 14.44 10.78 0.93
N LEU A 74 14.54 10.47 -0.36
CA LEU A 74 14.82 9.13 -0.86
C LEU A 74 15.95 9.20 -1.91
N PRO A 75 16.71 8.10 -2.11
CA PRO A 75 17.80 8.07 -3.09
C PRO A 75 17.31 8.32 -4.51
N LYS A 76 18.12 9.03 -5.30
CA LYS A 76 17.81 9.35 -6.70
C LYS A 76 17.70 8.12 -7.58
N GLU A 77 18.44 7.07 -7.24
CA GLU A 77 18.54 5.86 -8.02
C GLU A 77 17.42 4.86 -7.71
N LEU A 78 16.53 5.19 -6.76
CA LEU A 78 15.43 4.30 -6.38
C LEU A 78 14.55 3.99 -7.59
N ASP A 79 14.27 2.69 -7.80
CA ASP A 79 13.31 2.24 -8.81
C ASP A 79 11.90 2.51 -8.28
N LEU A 80 11.29 3.61 -8.71
CA LEU A 80 10.04 4.09 -8.16
C LEU A 80 8.89 3.12 -8.39
N ARG A 81 8.82 2.52 -9.58
CA ARG A 81 7.75 1.56 -9.89
C ARG A 81 7.87 0.32 -9.03
N ARG A 82 9.08 -0.21 -8.89
CA ARG A 82 9.33 -1.40 -8.06
C ARG A 82 9.08 -1.10 -6.59
N ALA A 83 9.50 0.05 -6.11
CA ALA A 83 9.28 0.49 -4.74
C ALA A 83 7.78 0.62 -4.42
N ALA A 84 7.02 1.27 -5.31
CA ALA A 84 5.57 1.42 -5.14
C ALA A 84 4.87 0.07 -5.14
N THR A 85 5.27 -0.82 -6.04
CA THR A 85 4.69 -2.18 -6.12
C THR A 85 4.99 -2.97 -4.83
N LEU A 86 6.23 -2.91 -4.36
CA LEU A 86 6.61 -3.59 -3.12
C LEU A 86 5.80 -3.08 -1.93
N LEU A 87 5.67 -1.77 -1.80
CA LEU A 87 4.90 -1.15 -0.73
C LEU A 87 3.44 -1.59 -0.77
N HIS A 88 2.80 -1.45 -1.92
CA HIS A 88 1.39 -1.79 -2.09
C HIS A 88 1.12 -3.28 -1.86
N CYS A 89 1.91 -4.16 -2.46
CA CYS A 89 1.71 -5.60 -2.35
C CYS A 89 1.96 -6.10 -0.92
N THR A 90 2.93 -5.51 -0.22
CA THR A 90 3.19 -5.90 1.18
C THR A 90 2.02 -5.50 2.07
N LEU A 91 1.47 -4.29 1.90
CA LEU A 91 0.31 -3.84 2.66
C LEU A 91 -0.91 -4.72 2.36
N ASP A 92 -1.17 -5.01 1.09
CA ASP A 92 -2.28 -5.88 0.70
C ASP A 92 -2.13 -7.28 1.29
N GLY A 93 -0.92 -7.82 1.29
CA GLY A 93 -0.64 -9.13 1.88
C GLY A 93 -0.95 -9.17 3.37
N TYR A 94 -0.60 -8.11 4.11
CA TYR A 94 -0.96 -8.00 5.53
C TYR A 94 -2.47 -7.96 5.72
N ILE A 95 -3.17 -7.18 4.92
CA ILE A 95 -4.62 -7.03 5.03
C ILE A 95 -5.32 -8.37 4.72
N VAL A 96 -4.95 -9.03 3.63
CA VAL A 96 -5.54 -10.31 3.24
C VAL A 96 -5.30 -11.37 4.30
N ASN A 97 -4.08 -11.46 4.81
CA ASN A 97 -3.75 -12.45 5.83
C ASN A 97 -4.44 -12.14 7.16
N TRP A 98 -4.59 -10.87 7.49
CA TRP A 98 -5.37 -10.50 8.67
C TRP A 98 -6.85 -10.88 8.54
N LEU A 99 -7.44 -10.67 7.35
CA LEU A 99 -8.84 -11.08 7.10
C LEU A 99 -9.05 -12.58 7.29
N HIS A 100 -8.07 -13.40 6.89
CA HIS A 100 -8.13 -14.84 7.03
C HIS A 100 -7.72 -15.34 8.42
N PHE A 101 -6.76 -14.67 9.04
CA PHE A 101 -6.15 -15.11 10.30
C PHE A 101 -6.06 -13.95 11.30
N PRO A 102 -7.23 -13.39 11.72
CA PRO A 102 -7.21 -12.22 12.62
C PRO A 102 -6.60 -12.52 13.99
N GLU A 103 -6.56 -13.79 14.39
CA GLU A 103 -5.92 -14.20 15.63
C GLU A 103 -4.38 -14.21 15.55
N ARG A 104 -3.83 -14.25 14.34
CA ARG A 104 -2.38 -14.28 14.12
C ARG A 104 -1.78 -12.89 13.99
N ILE A 105 -2.51 -11.95 13.40
CA ILE A 105 -2.03 -10.62 13.07
C ILE A 105 -2.90 -9.58 13.78
N ASP A 106 -2.27 -8.73 14.60
CA ASP A 106 -2.93 -7.52 15.11
C ASP A 106 -2.59 -6.37 14.17
N LEU A 107 -3.48 -6.08 13.24
CA LEU A 107 -3.22 -5.13 12.16
C LEU A 107 -2.88 -3.73 12.69
N ILE A 108 -3.52 -3.31 13.78
CA ILE A 108 -3.27 -1.99 14.37
C ILE A 108 -1.86 -1.93 14.98
N LYS A 109 -1.48 -2.95 15.74
CA LYS A 109 -0.15 -3.00 16.35
C LYS A 109 0.96 -3.14 15.33
N GLU A 110 0.73 -3.94 14.28
CA GLU A 110 1.73 -4.19 13.27
C GLU A 110 1.90 -3.03 12.29
N ALA A 111 0.93 -2.11 12.20
CA ALA A 111 0.97 -1.01 11.25
C ALA A 111 2.24 -0.17 11.38
N ASP A 112 2.58 0.27 12.59
CA ASP A 112 3.77 1.10 12.80
C ASP A 112 5.06 0.34 12.44
N PHE A 113 5.18 -0.91 12.89
CA PHE A 113 6.32 -1.76 12.55
C PHE A 113 6.47 -1.91 11.04
N LEU A 114 5.36 -2.20 10.36
CA LEU A 114 5.36 -2.44 8.92
C LEU A 114 5.78 -1.19 8.15
N LEU A 115 5.20 -0.05 8.49
CA LEU A 115 5.50 1.21 7.80
C LEU A 115 6.93 1.68 8.10
N ASP A 116 7.39 1.55 9.35
CA ASP A 116 8.78 1.85 9.69
C ASP A 116 9.75 0.99 8.88
N THR A 117 9.47 -0.30 8.78
CA THR A 117 10.31 -1.25 8.05
C THR A 117 10.34 -0.93 6.56
N LEU A 118 9.18 -0.70 5.95
CA LEU A 118 9.09 -0.41 4.52
C LEU A 118 9.74 0.93 4.16
N PHE A 119 9.45 1.98 4.91
CA PHE A 119 10.04 3.28 4.64
C PHE A 119 11.55 3.29 4.90
N GLY A 120 12.01 2.56 5.92
CA GLY A 120 13.43 2.37 6.15
C GLY A 120 14.14 1.66 4.99
N LEU A 121 13.49 0.65 4.43
CA LEU A 121 14.00 -0.06 3.25
C LEU A 121 14.10 0.86 2.02
N LEU A 122 13.11 1.74 1.83
CA LEU A 122 13.12 2.69 0.71
C LEU A 122 14.20 3.76 0.88
N ALA A 123 14.45 4.20 2.11
CA ALA A 123 15.48 5.21 2.42
C ALA A 123 16.90 4.64 2.31
N ASN A 124 17.07 3.35 2.62
CA ASN A 124 18.35 2.65 2.57
C ASN A 124 18.18 1.35 1.77
N PRO A 125 17.93 1.45 0.47
CA PRO A 125 17.57 0.29 -0.33
C PRO A 125 18.75 -0.63 -0.60
N SER A 126 18.44 -1.94 -0.74
CA SER A 126 19.38 -2.87 -1.31
C SER A 126 19.59 -2.55 -2.80
N PRO A 127 20.73 -3.00 -3.41
CA PRO A 127 20.96 -2.74 -4.84
C PRO A 127 19.85 -3.20 -5.76
N SER A 128 19.10 -4.24 -5.39
CA SER A 128 18.00 -4.75 -6.21
C SER A 128 16.82 -3.79 -6.34
N LEU A 129 16.72 -2.80 -5.43
CA LEU A 129 15.68 -1.78 -5.46
C LEU A 129 16.09 -0.53 -6.23
N LEU A 130 17.31 -0.49 -6.73
CA LEU A 130 17.83 0.64 -7.49
C LEU A 130 17.61 0.42 -8.98
N ARG A 131 17.46 1.52 -9.71
CA ARG A 131 17.36 1.48 -11.16
C ARG A 131 18.65 0.91 -11.73
N ARG A 132 18.52 0.04 -12.73
CA ARG A 132 19.68 -0.45 -13.47
C ARG A 132 20.20 0.65 -14.38
N PRO A 133 21.54 0.76 -14.54
CA PRO A 133 22.13 1.73 -15.47
C PRO A 133 21.75 1.42 -16.92
#